data_0277c7fced4e95b2b6ce90e6576225f0
#
_entry.id   0277c7fced4e95b2b6ce90e6576225f0
#
_cell.length_a   1.000
_cell.length_b   1.000
_cell.length_c   1.000
_cell.angle_alpha   90.00
_cell.angle_beta   90.00
_cell.angle_gamma   90.00
#
_symmetry.space_group_name_H-M   'P 1'
#
loop_
_entity.id
_entity.type
_entity.pdbx_description
1 polymer ?
#
loop_
_entity_poly.entity_id
_entity_poly.type
_entity_poly.pdbx_seq_one_letter_code
_entity_poly.pdbx_strand_id
1 'polypeptide(L)'
;MEQFIYRTYLIAMPVVLSALLGYIVWMLKEQKEQKKIDIKERNERIEAERKLRENNSKGTMLLLRVQLIEYHNKYIKLGDIPSYAYENFLEMYDTYHALGGNGMITKMKSEIEELHLKKRGERK
;
A
#
# COMPACT_ATOMS: atom_id res chain seq x y z
N MET A 1 -74.06 -9.24 -8.19
CA MET A 1 -72.92 -8.31 -8.19
C MET A 1 -71.77 -8.81 -7.32
N GLU A 2 -71.99 -9.30 -6.13
CA GLU A 2 -70.92 -9.82 -5.23
C GLU A 2 -70.16 -11.02 -5.82
N GLN A 3 -70.76 -11.95 -6.46
CA GLN A 3 -70.13 -13.10 -7.10
C GLN A 3 -69.24 -12.71 -8.30
N PHE A 4 -69.59 -11.64 -9.00
CA PHE A 4 -68.78 -11.14 -10.10
C PHE A 4 -67.47 -10.47 -9.58
N ILE A 5 -67.55 -9.67 -8.51
CA ILE A 5 -66.45 -9.05 -7.85
C ILE A 5 -65.48 -10.10 -7.27
N TYR A 6 -66.04 -11.15 -6.64
CA TYR A 6 -65.23 -12.23 -6.06
C TYR A 6 -64.49 -13.04 -7.15
N ARG A 7 -65.12 -13.33 -8.28
CA ARG A 7 -64.48 -14.01 -9.41
C ARG A 7 -63.35 -13.16 -10.03
N THR A 8 -63.60 -11.88 -10.21
CA THR A 8 -62.57 -10.94 -10.75
C THR A 8 -61.37 -10.84 -9.81
N TYR A 9 -61.61 -10.81 -8.51
CA TYR A 9 -60.56 -10.79 -7.49
C TYR A 9 -59.72 -12.08 -7.52
N LEU A 10 -60.33 -13.25 -7.63
CA LEU A 10 -59.65 -14.55 -7.71
C LEU A 10 -58.73 -14.68 -8.94
N ILE A 11 -59.11 -14.05 -10.05
CA ILE A 11 -58.30 -14.06 -11.28
C ILE A 11 -57.22 -12.99 -11.26
N ALA A 12 -57.49 -11.81 -10.73
CA ALA A 12 -56.55 -10.68 -10.69
C ALA A 12 -55.43 -10.86 -9.65
N MET A 13 -55.75 -11.47 -8.50
CA MET A 13 -54.76 -11.65 -7.41
C MET A 13 -53.51 -12.43 -7.82
N PRO A 14 -53.56 -13.60 -8.45
CA PRO A 14 -52.36 -14.33 -8.85
C PRO A 14 -51.56 -13.58 -9.92
N VAL A 15 -52.19 -12.82 -10.79
CA VAL A 15 -51.47 -11.99 -11.79
C VAL A 15 -50.71 -10.87 -11.13
N VAL A 16 -51.32 -10.16 -10.19
CA VAL A 16 -50.64 -9.11 -9.42
C VAL A 16 -49.48 -9.69 -8.59
N LEU A 17 -49.71 -10.85 -7.96
CA LEU A 17 -48.69 -11.52 -7.15
C LEU A 17 -47.48 -11.96 -8.00
N SER A 18 -47.72 -12.53 -9.19
CA SER A 18 -46.64 -12.91 -10.11
C SER A 18 -45.86 -11.71 -10.64
N ALA A 19 -46.51 -10.58 -10.90
CA ALA A 19 -45.87 -9.34 -11.30
C ALA A 19 -44.99 -8.79 -10.20
N LEU A 20 -45.43 -8.81 -8.94
CA LEU A 20 -44.64 -8.38 -7.77
C LEU A 20 -43.43 -9.28 -7.57
N LEU A 21 -43.60 -10.61 -7.67
CA LEU A 21 -42.49 -11.55 -7.57
C LEU A 21 -41.46 -11.33 -8.68
N GLY A 22 -41.91 -11.11 -9.92
CA GLY A 22 -41.03 -10.77 -11.04
C GLY A 22 -40.24 -9.48 -10.79
N TYR A 23 -40.88 -8.45 -10.26
CA TYR A 23 -40.22 -7.19 -9.90
C TYR A 23 -39.15 -7.37 -8.80
N ILE A 24 -39.48 -8.15 -7.77
CA ILE A 24 -38.54 -8.46 -6.69
C ILE A 24 -37.31 -9.20 -7.23
N VAL A 25 -37.49 -10.20 -8.05
CA VAL A 25 -36.42 -10.97 -8.68
C VAL A 25 -35.53 -10.06 -9.56
N TRP A 26 -36.15 -9.20 -10.36
CA TRP A 26 -35.43 -8.23 -11.18
C TRP A 26 -34.61 -7.28 -10.29
N MET A 27 -35.21 -6.70 -9.25
CA MET A 27 -34.52 -5.80 -8.32
C MET A 27 -33.33 -6.48 -7.62
N LEU A 28 -33.49 -7.76 -7.21
CA LEU A 28 -32.40 -8.52 -6.60
C LEU A 28 -31.23 -8.80 -7.58
N LYS A 29 -31.56 -9.06 -8.84
CA LYS A 29 -30.54 -9.22 -9.90
C LYS A 29 -29.78 -7.92 -10.13
N GLU A 30 -30.49 -6.80 -10.24
CA GLU A 30 -29.91 -5.48 -10.41
C GLU A 30 -28.96 -5.13 -9.25
N GLN A 31 -29.38 -5.36 -8.02
CA GLN A 31 -28.53 -5.14 -6.85
C GLN A 31 -27.26 -6.01 -6.86
N LYS A 32 -27.36 -7.26 -7.32
CA LYS A 32 -26.20 -8.15 -7.44
C LYS A 32 -25.20 -7.65 -8.48
N GLU A 33 -25.69 -7.18 -9.62
CA GLU A 33 -24.82 -6.63 -10.67
C GLU A 33 -24.13 -5.33 -10.21
N GLN A 34 -24.86 -4.43 -9.56
CA GLN A 34 -24.29 -3.21 -8.98
C GLN A 34 -23.20 -3.53 -7.96
N LYS A 35 -23.46 -4.47 -7.06
CA LYS A 35 -22.44 -4.92 -6.08
C LYS A 35 -21.19 -5.50 -6.75
N LYS A 36 -21.32 -6.23 -7.85
CA LYS A 36 -20.17 -6.74 -8.60
C LYS A 36 -19.34 -5.63 -9.21
N ILE A 37 -20.00 -4.62 -9.78
CA ILE A 37 -19.34 -3.44 -10.35
C ILE A 37 -18.59 -2.67 -9.27
N ASP A 38 -19.25 -2.39 -8.14
CA ASP A 38 -18.65 -1.68 -6.99
C ASP A 38 -17.43 -2.42 -6.44
N ILE A 39 -17.51 -3.75 -6.31
CA ILE A 39 -16.39 -4.58 -5.85
C ILE A 39 -15.24 -4.52 -6.85
N LYS A 40 -15.52 -4.58 -8.15
CA LYS A 40 -14.51 -4.52 -9.20
C LYS A 40 -13.79 -3.17 -9.17
N GLU A 41 -14.52 -2.07 -9.18
CA GLU A 41 -13.96 -0.72 -9.09
C GLU A 41 -13.12 -0.51 -7.83
N ARG A 42 -13.62 -1.00 -6.70
CA ARG A 42 -12.88 -0.95 -5.43
C ARG A 42 -11.56 -1.71 -5.51
N ASN A 43 -11.56 -2.91 -6.08
CA ASN A 43 -10.37 -3.71 -6.24
C ASN A 43 -9.35 -3.06 -7.18
N GLU A 44 -9.83 -2.46 -8.27
CA GLU A 44 -8.98 -1.71 -9.22
C GLU A 44 -8.32 -0.49 -8.53
N ARG A 45 -9.05 0.25 -7.71
CA ARG A 45 -8.51 1.37 -6.91
C ARG A 45 -7.45 0.89 -5.91
N ILE A 46 -7.74 -0.19 -5.17
CA ILE A 46 -6.79 -0.77 -4.20
C ILE A 46 -5.50 -1.22 -4.89
N GLU A 47 -5.61 -1.86 -6.05
CA GLU A 47 -4.44 -2.32 -6.80
C GLU A 47 -3.62 -1.13 -7.36
N ALA A 48 -4.27 -0.09 -7.86
CA ALA A 48 -3.61 1.14 -8.31
C ALA A 48 -2.87 1.84 -7.16
N GLU A 49 -3.51 1.97 -5.99
CA GLU A 49 -2.87 2.54 -4.81
C GLU A 49 -1.68 1.70 -4.32
N ARG A 50 -1.82 0.38 -4.34
CA ARG A 50 -0.73 -0.53 -3.96
C ARG A 50 0.48 -0.34 -4.86
N LYS A 51 0.26 -0.31 -6.17
CA LYS A 51 1.30 -0.11 -7.17
C LYS A 51 1.98 1.25 -7.02
N LEU A 52 1.21 2.28 -6.72
CA LEU A 52 1.77 3.61 -6.44
C LEU A 52 2.66 3.62 -5.19
N ARG A 53 2.21 2.98 -4.11
CA ARG A 53 3.02 2.84 -2.87
C ARG A 53 4.30 2.05 -3.10
N GLU A 54 4.24 0.95 -3.84
CA GLU A 54 5.42 0.15 -4.18
C GLU A 54 6.43 0.98 -4.98
N ASN A 55 5.98 1.73 -5.97
CA ASN A 55 6.84 2.60 -6.77
C ASN A 55 7.46 3.72 -5.93
N ASN A 56 6.69 4.35 -5.04
CA ASN A 56 7.19 5.39 -4.14
C ASN A 56 8.23 4.83 -3.15
N SER A 57 7.95 3.67 -2.56
CA SER A 57 8.89 2.99 -1.67
C SER A 57 10.20 2.65 -2.37
N LYS A 58 10.11 2.12 -3.59
CA LYS A 58 11.28 1.83 -4.41
C LYS A 58 12.07 3.09 -4.78
N GLY A 59 11.38 4.16 -5.16
CA GLY A 59 12.00 5.45 -5.44
C GLY A 59 12.74 6.01 -4.22
N THR A 60 12.10 5.98 -3.04
CA THR A 60 12.69 6.41 -1.77
C THR A 60 13.92 5.57 -1.42
N MET A 61 13.84 4.24 -1.56
CA MET A 61 14.97 3.34 -1.32
C MET A 61 16.16 3.67 -2.23
N LEU A 62 15.93 3.96 -3.50
CA LEU A 62 16.99 4.32 -4.44
C LEU A 62 17.63 5.67 -4.11
N LEU A 63 16.85 6.66 -3.69
CA LEU A 63 17.38 7.95 -3.22
C LEU A 63 18.23 7.79 -1.97
N LEU A 64 17.76 7.02 -0.99
CA LEU A 64 18.52 6.71 0.21
C LEU A 64 19.82 5.98 -0.11
N ARG A 65 19.80 5.07 -1.08
CA ARG A 65 21.01 4.39 -1.55
C ARG A 65 22.07 5.37 -2.06
N VAL A 66 21.67 6.32 -2.89
CA VAL A 66 22.58 7.34 -3.41
C VAL A 66 23.15 8.18 -2.28
N GLN A 67 22.32 8.65 -1.36
CA GLN A 67 22.74 9.44 -0.20
C GLN A 67 23.71 8.68 0.70
N LEU A 68 23.45 7.41 0.98
CA LEU A 68 24.32 6.56 1.78
C LEU A 68 25.69 6.36 1.13
N ILE A 69 25.74 6.17 -0.19
CA ILE A 69 26.98 6.07 -0.96
C ILE A 69 27.77 7.39 -0.90
N GLU A 70 27.10 8.52 -1.05
CA GLU A 70 27.74 9.85 -0.97
C GLU A 70 28.31 10.12 0.43
N TYR A 71 27.56 9.82 1.50
CA TYR A 71 28.03 9.93 2.87
C TYR A 71 29.24 9.04 3.12
N HIS A 72 29.15 7.77 2.72
CA HIS A 72 30.26 6.83 2.85
C HIS A 72 31.52 7.37 2.16
N ASN A 73 31.45 7.70 0.89
CA ASN A 73 32.57 8.17 0.10
C ASN A 73 33.20 9.44 0.71
N LYS A 74 32.34 10.38 1.15
CA LYS A 74 32.78 11.63 1.78
C LYS A 74 33.56 11.37 3.05
N TYR A 75 33.02 10.60 3.99
CA TYR A 75 33.60 10.44 5.31
C TYR A 75 34.76 9.44 5.35
N ILE A 76 34.74 8.41 4.51
CA ILE A 76 35.91 7.53 4.33
C ILE A 76 37.07 8.33 3.75
N LYS A 77 36.86 9.22 2.78
CA LYS A 77 37.89 10.07 2.21
C LYS A 77 38.42 11.08 3.24
N LEU A 78 37.58 11.64 4.09
CA LEU A 78 37.98 12.55 5.17
C LEU A 78 38.67 11.81 6.31
N GLY A 79 38.51 10.52 6.47
CA GLY A 79 39.02 9.72 7.58
C GLY A 79 38.35 10.00 8.92
N ASP A 80 37.24 10.74 8.93
CA ASP A 80 36.52 11.12 10.13
C ASP A 80 35.01 11.33 9.82
N ILE A 81 34.15 10.95 10.76
CA ILE A 81 32.72 11.20 10.70
C ILE A 81 32.26 11.89 12.00
N PRO A 82 31.68 13.11 11.93
CA PRO A 82 31.07 13.77 13.08
C PRO A 82 29.89 12.98 13.61
N SER A 83 29.59 13.07 14.91
CA SER A 83 28.53 12.31 15.55
C SER A 83 27.17 12.53 14.88
N TYR A 84 26.79 13.76 14.52
CA TYR A 84 25.55 14.07 13.84
C TYR A 84 25.43 13.40 12.46
N ALA A 85 26.53 13.33 11.72
CA ALA A 85 26.56 12.70 10.41
C ALA A 85 26.50 11.18 10.53
N TYR A 86 27.11 10.61 11.57
CA TYR A 86 27.00 9.19 11.87
C TYR A 86 25.57 8.80 12.24
N GLU A 87 24.90 9.57 13.10
CA GLU A 87 23.49 9.35 13.44
C GLU A 87 22.59 9.42 12.21
N ASN A 88 22.74 10.45 11.37
CA ASN A 88 22.00 10.58 10.12
C ASN A 88 22.24 9.39 9.17
N PHE A 89 23.48 8.91 9.09
CA PHE A 89 23.80 7.74 8.28
C PHE A 89 23.06 6.50 8.75
N LEU A 90 23.03 6.27 10.08
CA LEU A 90 22.32 5.13 10.65
C LEU A 90 20.81 5.20 10.41
N GLU A 91 20.18 6.35 10.61
CA GLU A 91 18.75 6.54 10.35
C GLU A 91 18.40 6.31 8.87
N MET A 92 19.21 6.84 7.96
CA MET A 92 19.04 6.59 6.53
C MET A 92 19.23 5.10 6.19
N TYR A 93 20.20 4.45 6.81
CA TYR A 93 20.45 3.02 6.60
C TYR A 93 19.28 2.16 7.11
N ASP A 94 18.78 2.43 8.31
CA ASP A 94 17.67 1.69 8.89
C ASP A 94 16.40 1.82 8.02
N THR A 95 16.12 3.02 7.53
CA THR A 95 15.00 3.25 6.60
C THR A 95 15.24 2.53 5.26
N TYR A 96 16.44 2.60 4.71
CA TYR A 96 16.82 1.89 3.49
C TYR A 96 16.64 0.38 3.63
N HIS A 97 17.07 -0.18 4.74
CA HIS A 97 16.96 -1.61 5.04
C HIS A 97 15.49 -2.03 5.23
N ALA A 98 14.69 -1.22 5.94
CA ALA A 98 13.25 -1.45 6.12
C ALA A 98 12.48 -1.44 4.78
N LEU A 99 12.94 -0.69 3.78
CA LEU A 99 12.38 -0.67 2.43
C LEU A 99 12.87 -1.82 1.53
N GLY A 100 13.65 -2.76 2.08
CA GLY A 100 14.16 -3.93 1.36
C GLY A 100 15.54 -3.74 0.74
N GLY A 101 16.26 -2.67 1.09
CA GLY A 101 17.63 -2.45 0.68
C GLY A 101 18.61 -3.42 1.37
N ASN A 102 19.64 -3.83 0.66
CA ASN A 102 20.62 -4.82 1.15
C ASN A 102 21.99 -4.70 0.47
N GLY A 103 22.86 -5.65 0.74
CA GLY A 103 24.11 -5.89 -0.01
C GLY A 103 25.21 -4.84 0.25
N MET A 104 25.62 -4.12 -0.79
CA MET A 104 26.75 -3.19 -0.77
C MET A 104 26.67 -2.14 0.34
N ILE A 105 25.49 -1.60 0.62
CA ILE A 105 25.27 -0.58 1.64
C ILE A 105 25.49 -1.14 3.06
N THR A 106 25.19 -2.40 3.29
CA THR A 106 25.48 -3.06 4.57
C THR A 106 26.98 -3.10 4.86
N LYS A 107 27.81 -3.36 3.84
CA LYS A 107 29.25 -3.30 3.95
C LYS A 107 29.72 -1.86 4.25
N MET A 108 29.19 -0.86 3.54
CA MET A 108 29.50 0.55 3.78
C MET A 108 29.12 0.99 5.20
N LYS A 109 28.02 0.48 5.75
CA LYS A 109 27.64 0.71 7.15
C LYS A 109 28.73 0.23 8.10
N SER A 110 29.23 -0.99 7.92
CA SER A 110 30.30 -1.54 8.76
C SER A 110 31.58 -0.69 8.69
N GLU A 111 31.96 -0.21 7.51
CA GLU A 111 33.12 0.65 7.32
C GLU A 111 32.95 2.02 8.02
N ILE A 112 31.77 2.60 8.01
CA ILE A 112 31.43 3.84 8.72
C ILE A 112 31.42 3.62 10.24
N GLU A 113 30.92 2.49 10.72
CA GLU A 113 30.96 2.13 12.16
C GLU A 113 32.39 1.99 12.65
N GLU A 114 33.26 1.32 11.91
CA GLU A 114 34.68 1.20 12.23
C GLU A 114 35.38 2.58 12.28
N LEU A 115 35.09 3.45 11.32
CA LEU A 115 35.63 4.80 11.27
C LEU A 115 35.22 5.61 12.51
N HIS A 116 33.95 5.52 12.92
CA HIS A 116 33.43 6.20 14.11
C HIS A 116 34.08 5.69 15.40
N LEU A 117 34.22 4.36 15.54
CA LEU A 117 34.83 3.73 16.71
C LEU A 117 36.31 4.03 16.83
N LYS A 118 37.06 4.02 15.75
CA LYS A 118 38.49 4.32 15.72
C LYS A 118 38.79 5.72 16.30
N LYS A 119 38.04 6.71 15.87
CA LYS A 119 38.21 8.08 16.35
C LYS A 119 37.77 8.28 17.81
N ARG A 120 36.77 7.53 18.27
CA ARG A 120 36.36 7.54 19.69
C ARG A 120 37.47 6.98 20.60
N GLY A 121 38.22 5.99 20.09
CA GLY A 121 39.41 5.44 20.81
C GLY A 121 40.57 6.40 20.90
N GLU A 122 40.80 7.23 19.87
CA GLU A 122 41.89 8.21 19.83
C GLU A 122 41.67 9.46 20.72
N ARG A 123 40.43 9.70 21.18
CA ARG A 123 40.07 10.82 22.07
C ARG A 123 40.17 10.50 23.57
N LYS A 124 40.55 9.26 23.91
CA LYS A 124 40.85 8.86 25.30
C LYS A 124 42.35 8.88 25.53
#